data_2e3fc0148c9b0fec6d24acbeb0e0faec
#
_entry.id   2e3fc0148c9b0fec6d24acbeb0e0faec
#
_cell.length_a   1.000
_cell.length_b   1.000
_cell.length_c   1.000
_cell.angle_alpha   90.00
_cell.angle_beta   90.00
_cell.angle_gamma   90.00
#
_symmetry.space_group_name_H-M   'P 1'
#
loop_
_entity.id
_entity.type
_entity.pdbx_description
1 polymer ?
#
loop_
_entity_poly.entity_id
_entity_poly.type
_entity_poly.pdbx_seq_one_letter_code
_entity_poly.pdbx_strand_id
1 'polypeptide(L)'
;MNKLIRFICRVIPGIVFIFSGLVKAVDPMGGAIKFEDYFTAFHLGWLAPFSLTLSLILAAVEFLLGFHLLLGLYIKKLAPFALLLMSVFFFLTLYIAIFNPVSDCGCFGEALKLTNWQTFGKNAVLIIFTIGLFKLRKDYPSPTSKIRMVVTTLLLTIYIFALGFWSIQNLPVIDFRPFRTGTHIASQMEIPEGA
;
A
#
# COMPACT_ATOMS: atom_id res chain seq x y z
N MET A 1 -11.97 27.85 -7.29
CA MET A 1 -11.32 26.91 -6.34
C MET A 1 -9.90 26.59 -6.83
N ASN A 2 -8.89 26.68 -5.98
CA ASN A 2 -7.48 26.72 -6.37
C ASN A 2 -7.00 25.44 -7.08
N LYS A 3 -6.35 25.59 -8.25
CA LYS A 3 -5.69 24.50 -8.97
C LYS A 3 -4.70 23.73 -8.06
N LEU A 4 -4.06 24.44 -7.10
CA LEU A 4 -3.14 23.91 -6.12
C LEU A 4 -3.81 22.87 -5.19
N ILE A 5 -5.01 23.15 -4.66
CA ILE A 5 -5.71 22.20 -3.78
C ILE A 5 -6.03 20.90 -4.52
N ARG A 6 -6.52 20.99 -5.76
CA ARG A 6 -6.77 19.80 -6.60
C ARG A 6 -5.50 19.00 -6.84
N PHE A 7 -4.39 19.68 -7.12
CA PHE A 7 -3.10 19.04 -7.32
C PHE A 7 -2.64 18.30 -6.05
N ILE A 8 -2.68 18.96 -4.89
CA ILE A 8 -2.25 18.38 -3.60
C ILE A 8 -3.12 17.16 -3.23
N CYS A 9 -4.46 17.29 -3.32
CA CYS A 9 -5.38 16.19 -2.99
C CYS A 9 -5.19 14.95 -3.87
N ARG A 10 -4.58 15.10 -5.04
CA ARG A 10 -4.28 14.01 -5.97
C ARG A 10 -2.89 13.43 -5.75
N VAL A 11 -1.90 14.31 -5.63
CA VAL A 11 -0.48 13.92 -5.63
C VAL A 11 -0.08 13.24 -4.33
N ILE A 12 -0.52 13.75 -3.18
CA ILE A 12 -0.15 13.18 -1.88
C ILE A 12 -0.63 11.73 -1.74
N PRO A 13 -1.94 11.41 -1.90
CA PRO A 13 -2.36 10.01 -1.88
C PRO A 13 -1.72 9.19 -2.99
N GLY A 14 -1.53 9.77 -4.18
CA GLY A 14 -0.89 9.10 -5.31
C GLY A 14 0.51 8.59 -4.99
N ILE A 15 1.36 9.43 -4.43
CA ILE A 15 2.74 9.05 -4.04
C ILE A 15 2.72 7.97 -2.95
N VAL A 16 1.87 8.12 -1.93
CA VAL A 16 1.80 7.15 -0.83
C VAL A 16 1.32 5.79 -1.33
N PHE A 17 0.31 5.74 -2.20
CA PHE A 17 -0.16 4.49 -2.79
C PHE A 17 0.89 3.84 -3.71
N ILE A 18 1.62 4.60 -4.52
CA ILE A 18 2.73 4.07 -5.33
C ILE A 18 3.78 3.43 -4.43
N PHE A 19 4.23 4.14 -3.42
CA PHE A 19 5.24 3.65 -2.49
C PHE A 19 4.76 2.38 -1.77
N SER A 20 3.55 2.39 -1.24
CA SER A 20 2.94 1.25 -0.54
C SER A 20 2.83 0.02 -1.45
N GLY A 21 2.35 0.19 -2.68
CA GLY A 21 2.23 -0.89 -3.65
C GLY A 21 3.58 -1.43 -4.12
N LEU A 22 4.57 -0.55 -4.36
CA LEU A 22 5.93 -0.97 -4.74
C LEU A 22 6.60 -1.80 -3.66
N VAL A 23 6.59 -1.35 -2.41
CA VAL A 23 7.22 -2.08 -1.30
C VAL A 23 6.60 -3.47 -1.14
N LYS A 24 5.26 -3.59 -1.25
CA LYS A 24 4.58 -4.89 -1.19
C LYS A 24 4.88 -5.79 -2.40
N ALA A 25 5.09 -5.20 -3.58
CA ALA A 25 5.48 -5.98 -4.77
C ALA A 25 6.96 -6.43 -4.72
N VAL A 26 7.81 -5.67 -4.04
CA VAL A 26 9.22 -6.05 -3.80
C VAL A 26 9.32 -7.17 -2.75
N ASP A 27 8.45 -7.17 -1.74
CA ASP A 27 8.37 -8.25 -0.73
C ASP A 27 6.94 -8.78 -0.58
N PRO A 28 6.46 -9.59 -1.56
CA PRO A 28 5.11 -10.16 -1.49
C PRO A 28 4.94 -11.17 -0.35
N MET A 29 6.02 -11.84 0.05
CA MET A 29 6.00 -12.82 1.15
C MET A 29 5.83 -12.12 2.50
N GLY A 30 6.53 -11.03 2.75
CA GLY A 30 6.31 -10.20 3.94
C GLY A 30 4.87 -9.68 4.01
N GLY A 31 4.31 -9.27 2.87
CA GLY A 31 2.89 -8.93 2.78
C GLY A 31 1.95 -10.09 3.08
N ALA A 32 2.27 -11.32 2.62
CA ALA A 32 1.49 -12.52 2.91
C ALA A 32 1.47 -12.86 4.41
N ILE A 33 2.64 -12.78 5.07
CA ILE A 33 2.75 -12.99 6.53
C ILE A 33 1.84 -12.01 7.28
N LYS A 34 1.79 -10.74 6.87
CA LYS A 34 0.89 -9.75 7.48
C LYS A 34 -0.58 -10.10 7.30
N PHE A 35 -0.98 -10.62 6.13
CA PHE A 35 -2.35 -11.13 5.95
C PHE A 35 -2.64 -12.32 6.86
N GLU A 36 -1.69 -13.25 7.07
CA GLU A 36 -1.83 -14.37 8.01
C GLU A 36 -1.97 -13.90 9.45
N ASP A 37 -1.20 -12.90 9.88
CA ASP A 37 -1.34 -12.26 11.19
C ASP A 37 -2.77 -11.71 11.38
N TYR A 38 -3.31 -11.02 10.36
CA TYR A 38 -4.70 -10.53 10.39
C TYR A 38 -5.71 -11.66 10.43
N PHE A 39 -5.56 -12.68 9.60
CA PHE A 39 -6.49 -13.81 9.57
C PHE A 39 -6.49 -14.57 10.90
N THR A 40 -5.34 -14.70 11.53
CA THR A 40 -5.23 -15.29 12.87
C THR A 40 -5.92 -14.41 13.92
N ALA A 41 -5.63 -13.11 13.92
CA ALA A 41 -6.20 -12.15 14.87
C ALA A 41 -7.73 -12.03 14.77
N PHE A 42 -8.29 -12.19 13.56
CA PHE A 42 -9.74 -12.13 13.31
C PHE A 42 -10.43 -13.52 13.24
N HIS A 43 -9.73 -14.59 13.59
CA HIS A 43 -10.23 -15.98 13.52
C HIS A 43 -10.66 -16.41 12.11
N LEU A 44 -10.01 -15.89 11.08
CA LEU A 44 -10.25 -16.18 9.66
C LEU A 44 -9.17 -17.11 9.06
N GLY A 45 -8.61 -18.03 9.84
CA GLY A 45 -7.49 -18.90 9.44
C GLY A 45 -7.73 -19.71 8.14
N TRP A 46 -8.98 -19.94 7.75
CA TRP A 46 -9.33 -20.59 6.49
C TRP A 46 -8.94 -19.77 5.24
N LEU A 47 -8.67 -18.45 5.38
CA LEU A 47 -8.17 -17.58 4.32
C LEU A 47 -6.64 -17.61 4.16
N ALA A 48 -5.90 -18.23 5.07
CA ALA A 48 -4.43 -18.28 5.04
C ALA A 48 -3.86 -18.76 3.68
N PRO A 49 -4.42 -19.75 2.98
CA PRO A 49 -3.92 -20.16 1.66
C PRO A 49 -3.95 -19.05 0.59
N PHE A 50 -4.74 -18.02 0.79
CA PHE A 50 -4.88 -16.88 -0.14
C PHE A 50 -4.01 -15.68 0.21
N SER A 51 -3.25 -15.73 1.31
CA SER A 51 -2.46 -14.60 1.83
C SER A 51 -1.52 -14.01 0.79
N LEU A 52 -0.77 -14.85 0.07
CA LEU A 52 0.17 -14.40 -0.97
C LEU A 52 -0.56 -13.76 -2.16
N THR A 53 -1.66 -14.38 -2.60
CA THR A 53 -2.47 -13.84 -3.70
C THR A 53 -3.08 -12.49 -3.34
N LEU A 54 -3.58 -12.35 -2.12
CA LEU A 54 -4.15 -11.09 -1.61
C LEU A 54 -3.09 -10.01 -1.47
N SER A 55 -1.87 -10.38 -1.03
CA SER A 55 -0.73 -9.47 -0.96
C SER A 55 -0.38 -8.90 -2.33
N LEU A 56 -0.28 -9.74 -3.37
CA LEU A 56 0.00 -9.31 -4.74
C LEU A 56 -1.13 -8.45 -5.33
N ILE A 57 -2.38 -8.83 -5.10
CA ILE A 57 -3.53 -8.05 -5.58
C ILE A 57 -3.55 -6.68 -4.92
N LEU A 58 -3.33 -6.61 -3.60
CA LEU A 58 -3.30 -5.34 -2.89
C LEU A 58 -2.15 -4.45 -3.37
N ALA A 59 -0.96 -5.03 -3.56
CA ALA A 59 0.19 -4.32 -4.11
C ALA A 59 -0.13 -3.71 -5.49
N ALA A 60 -0.74 -4.52 -6.39
CA ALA A 60 -1.13 -4.06 -7.71
C ALA A 60 -2.21 -2.97 -7.66
N VAL A 61 -3.23 -3.13 -6.83
CA VAL A 61 -4.32 -2.14 -6.65
C VAL A 61 -3.76 -0.82 -6.16
N GLU A 62 -2.94 -0.82 -5.10
CA GLU A 62 -2.33 0.39 -4.55
C GLU A 62 -1.42 1.08 -5.59
N PHE A 63 -0.54 0.32 -6.24
CA PHE A 63 0.38 0.86 -7.24
C PHE A 63 -0.36 1.49 -8.42
N LEU A 64 -1.32 0.76 -9.01
CA LEU A 64 -2.10 1.27 -10.14
C LEU A 64 -2.93 2.48 -9.75
N LEU A 65 -3.61 2.43 -8.60
CA LEU A 65 -4.38 3.55 -8.08
C LEU A 65 -3.49 4.78 -7.92
N GLY A 66 -2.34 4.62 -7.27
CA GLY A 66 -1.38 5.70 -7.05
C GLY A 66 -0.90 6.35 -8.33
N PHE A 67 -0.47 5.55 -9.33
CA PHE A 67 -0.03 6.07 -10.62
C PHE A 67 -1.15 6.78 -11.39
N HIS A 68 -2.35 6.22 -11.41
CA HIS A 68 -3.49 6.87 -12.07
C HIS A 68 -3.85 8.20 -11.40
N LEU A 69 -3.79 8.26 -10.07
CA LEU A 69 -3.97 9.51 -9.34
C LEU A 69 -2.85 10.49 -9.70
N LEU A 70 -1.59 10.08 -9.70
CA LEU A 70 -0.44 10.94 -9.99
C LEU A 70 -0.49 11.49 -11.43
N LEU A 71 -0.88 10.67 -12.40
CA LEU A 71 -1.03 11.08 -13.81
C LEU A 71 -2.34 11.82 -14.08
N GLY A 72 -3.29 11.80 -13.16
CA GLY A 72 -4.61 12.43 -13.34
C GLY A 72 -5.55 11.66 -14.27
N LEU A 73 -5.32 10.34 -14.40
CA LEU A 73 -6.12 9.47 -15.24
C LEU A 73 -7.32 8.91 -14.47
N TYR A 74 -8.47 8.82 -15.12
CA TYR A 74 -9.71 8.23 -14.57
C TYR A 74 -10.15 8.80 -13.20
N ILE A 75 -9.75 10.02 -12.83
CA ILE A 75 -10.01 10.60 -11.49
C ILE A 75 -11.48 10.49 -11.09
N LYS A 76 -12.42 10.76 -12.03
CA LYS A 76 -13.87 10.72 -11.74
C LYS A 76 -14.34 9.34 -11.26
N LYS A 77 -13.71 8.25 -11.75
CA LYS A 77 -14.03 6.86 -11.40
C LYS A 77 -13.18 6.36 -10.23
N LEU A 78 -11.91 6.77 -10.15
CA LEU A 78 -10.98 6.28 -9.14
C LEU A 78 -11.08 7.01 -7.81
N ALA A 79 -11.53 8.27 -7.78
CA ALA A 79 -11.69 9.00 -6.52
C ALA A 79 -12.67 8.32 -5.52
N PRO A 80 -13.85 7.80 -5.92
CA PRO A 80 -14.69 7.03 -5.00
C PRO A 80 -14.04 5.72 -4.55
N PHE A 81 -13.31 5.04 -5.43
CA PHE A 81 -12.58 3.82 -5.08
C PHE A 81 -11.43 4.11 -4.10
N ALA A 82 -10.66 5.18 -4.34
CA ALA A 82 -9.61 5.63 -3.43
C ALA A 82 -10.17 5.97 -2.04
N LEU A 83 -11.32 6.64 -1.99
CA LEU A 83 -11.97 6.96 -0.73
C LEU A 83 -12.46 5.71 -0.01
N LEU A 84 -13.06 4.74 -0.73
CA LEU A 84 -13.49 3.47 -0.16
C LEU A 84 -12.30 2.72 0.44
N LEU A 85 -11.22 2.57 -0.33
CA LEU A 85 -10.00 1.87 0.12
C LEU A 85 -9.39 2.55 1.35
N MET A 86 -9.29 3.89 1.34
CA MET A 86 -8.80 4.65 2.48
C MET A 86 -9.72 4.57 3.70
N SER A 87 -11.04 4.47 3.49
CA SER A 87 -11.97 4.27 4.60
C SER A 87 -11.76 2.92 5.28
N VAL A 88 -11.58 1.86 4.49
CA VAL A 88 -11.24 0.53 5.02
C VAL A 88 -9.94 0.59 5.83
N PHE A 89 -8.88 1.17 5.29
CA PHE A 89 -7.61 1.30 5.99
C PHE A 89 -7.70 2.18 7.24
N PHE A 90 -8.49 3.24 7.19
CA PHE A 90 -8.69 4.13 8.34
C PHE A 90 -9.33 3.38 9.51
N PHE A 91 -10.44 2.69 9.30
CA PHE A 91 -11.12 1.95 10.36
C PHE A 91 -10.33 0.74 10.83
N LEU A 92 -9.66 0.03 9.92
CA LEU A 92 -8.79 -1.09 10.27
C LEU A 92 -7.62 -0.62 11.15
N THR A 93 -6.94 0.45 10.77
CA THR A 93 -5.80 0.97 11.55
C THR A 93 -6.22 1.61 12.86
N LEU A 94 -7.41 2.19 12.95
CA LEU A 94 -8.00 2.63 14.22
C LEU A 94 -8.21 1.45 15.17
N TYR A 95 -8.81 0.37 14.65
CA TYR A 95 -9.02 -0.86 15.43
C TYR A 95 -7.69 -1.43 15.94
N ILE A 96 -6.69 -1.53 15.05
CA ILE A 96 -5.36 -2.02 15.40
C ILE A 96 -4.67 -1.11 16.42
N ALA A 97 -4.80 0.21 16.32
CA ALA A 97 -4.21 1.15 17.26
C ALA A 97 -4.81 1.05 18.66
N ILE A 98 -6.10 0.71 18.77
CA ILE A 98 -6.79 0.58 20.07
C ILE A 98 -6.54 -0.79 20.70
N PHE A 99 -6.68 -1.88 19.94
CA PHE A 99 -6.69 -3.24 20.48
C PHE A 99 -5.36 -3.97 20.36
N ASN A 100 -4.41 -3.47 19.55
CA ASN A 100 -3.08 -4.06 19.27
C ASN A 100 -3.12 -5.57 18.94
N PRO A 101 -4.03 -6.06 18.08
CA PRO A 101 -4.12 -7.48 17.75
C PRO A 101 -2.94 -7.98 16.93
N VAL A 102 -2.22 -7.07 16.26
CA VAL A 102 -1.01 -7.31 15.47
C VAL A 102 0.06 -6.28 15.82
N SER A 103 1.33 -6.66 15.70
CA SER A 103 2.47 -5.81 16.09
C SER A 103 2.59 -4.52 15.27
N ASP A 104 2.29 -4.61 13.96
CA ASP A 104 2.29 -3.49 13.03
C ASP A 104 1.29 -3.73 11.89
N CYS A 105 0.88 -2.66 11.21
CA CYS A 105 -0.11 -2.73 10.14
C CYS A 105 0.43 -3.34 8.82
N GLY A 106 1.77 -3.38 8.62
CA GLY A 106 2.37 -3.82 7.36
C GLY A 106 2.09 -2.92 6.15
N CYS A 107 1.59 -1.69 6.35
CA CYS A 107 1.22 -0.78 5.26
C CYS A 107 2.39 -0.46 4.32
N PHE A 108 3.60 -0.42 4.83
CA PHE A 108 4.85 -0.20 4.08
C PHE A 108 5.81 -1.39 4.19
N GLY A 109 5.28 -2.60 4.46
CA GLY A 109 6.10 -3.80 4.64
C GLY A 109 7.22 -3.58 5.66
N GLU A 110 8.35 -4.23 5.41
CA GLU A 110 9.56 -4.08 6.23
C GLU A 110 10.39 -2.81 5.91
N ALA A 111 10.04 -2.09 4.82
CA ALA A 111 10.78 -0.89 4.41
C ALA A 111 10.65 0.27 5.41
N LEU A 112 9.50 0.38 6.06
CA LEU A 112 9.24 1.41 7.06
C LEU A 112 8.30 0.88 8.14
N LYS A 113 8.87 0.50 9.28
CA LYS A 113 8.12 0.04 10.46
C LYS A 113 7.54 1.24 11.20
N LEU A 114 6.23 1.38 11.13
CA LEU A 114 5.47 2.40 11.85
C LEU A 114 4.73 1.75 13.02
N THR A 115 4.67 2.44 14.15
CA THR A 115 3.79 2.01 15.24
C THR A 115 2.33 2.08 14.78
N ASN A 116 1.44 1.35 15.47
CA ASN A 116 0.02 1.31 15.14
C ASN A 116 -0.61 2.72 15.17
N TRP A 117 -0.23 3.56 16.12
CA TRP A 117 -0.69 4.95 16.22
C TRP A 117 -0.15 5.86 15.11
N GLN A 118 1.12 5.68 14.71
CA GLN A 118 1.69 6.44 13.59
C GLN A 118 1.02 6.07 12.28
N THR A 119 0.71 4.78 12.09
CA THR A 119 -0.02 4.31 10.92
C THR A 119 -1.44 4.86 10.86
N PHE A 120 -2.15 4.86 11.99
CA PHE A 120 -3.46 5.50 12.09
C PHE A 120 -3.39 7.00 11.77
N GLY A 121 -2.44 7.74 12.37
CA GLY A 121 -2.24 9.17 12.11
C GLY A 121 -1.99 9.48 10.63
N LYS A 122 -1.12 8.69 9.98
CA LYS A 122 -0.89 8.75 8.53
C LYS A 122 -2.20 8.56 7.74
N ASN A 123 -2.97 7.53 8.07
CA ASN A 123 -4.22 7.23 7.37
C ASN A 123 -5.30 8.29 7.64
N ALA A 124 -5.34 8.89 8.84
CA ALA A 124 -6.21 10.01 9.17
C ALA A 124 -5.90 11.25 8.30
N VAL A 125 -4.64 11.53 8.02
CA VAL A 125 -4.24 12.60 7.11
C VAL A 125 -4.62 12.25 5.67
N LEU A 126 -4.35 11.02 5.22
CA LEU A 126 -4.61 10.60 3.84
C LEU A 126 -6.12 10.58 3.51
N ILE A 127 -6.99 10.21 4.47
CA ILE A 127 -8.42 10.21 4.23
C ILE A 127 -8.96 11.61 3.99
N ILE A 128 -8.39 12.64 4.63
CA ILE A 128 -8.77 14.04 4.39
C ILE A 128 -8.50 14.42 2.93
N PHE A 129 -7.31 14.07 2.40
CA PHE A 129 -6.97 14.33 0.99
C PHE A 129 -7.85 13.54 0.03
N THR A 130 -8.19 12.28 0.34
CA THR A 130 -9.08 11.47 -0.52
C THR A 130 -10.53 11.95 -0.48
N ILE A 131 -11.01 12.49 0.65
CA ILE A 131 -12.32 13.19 0.73
C ILE A 131 -12.28 14.44 -0.15
N GLY A 132 -11.21 15.24 -0.07
CA GLY A 132 -11.00 16.40 -0.93
C GLY A 132 -11.02 16.01 -2.42
N LEU A 133 -10.25 14.97 -2.77
CA LEU A 133 -10.22 14.42 -4.13
C LEU A 133 -11.61 13.97 -4.61
N PHE A 134 -12.37 13.28 -3.76
CA PHE A 134 -13.72 12.81 -4.07
C PHE A 134 -14.70 13.98 -4.31
N LYS A 135 -14.68 15.00 -3.45
CA LYS A 135 -15.53 16.19 -3.60
C LYS A 135 -15.20 16.95 -4.89
N LEU A 136 -13.91 17.05 -5.22
CA LEU A 136 -13.39 17.80 -6.37
C LEU A 136 -13.35 16.99 -7.67
N ARG A 137 -13.74 15.71 -7.68
CA ARG A 137 -13.56 14.79 -8.82
C ARG A 137 -14.22 15.26 -10.13
N LYS A 138 -15.28 16.05 -10.04
CA LYS A 138 -15.99 16.56 -11.23
C LYS A 138 -15.22 17.67 -11.95
N ASP A 139 -14.38 18.40 -11.21
CA ASP A 139 -13.61 19.55 -11.73
C ASP A 139 -12.31 19.14 -12.44
N TYR A 140 -11.97 17.85 -12.42
CA TYR A 140 -10.82 17.35 -13.15
C TYR A 140 -11.14 17.19 -14.64
N PRO A 141 -10.23 17.60 -15.54
CA PRO A 141 -10.41 17.45 -16.96
C PRO A 141 -10.55 15.96 -17.32
N SER A 142 -11.37 15.69 -18.33
CA SER A 142 -11.43 14.34 -18.90
C SER A 142 -10.15 14.08 -19.71
N PRO A 143 -9.56 12.88 -19.63
CA PRO A 143 -8.35 12.59 -20.37
C PRO A 143 -8.61 12.60 -21.87
N THR A 144 -7.65 13.16 -22.62
CA THR A 144 -7.80 13.46 -24.06
C THR A 144 -7.69 12.22 -24.95
N SER A 145 -7.06 11.13 -24.50
CA SER A 145 -6.80 9.93 -25.31
C SER A 145 -7.07 8.65 -24.55
N LYS A 146 -8.08 7.89 -24.98
CA LYS A 146 -8.42 6.56 -24.43
C LYS A 146 -7.29 5.56 -24.64
N ILE A 147 -6.62 5.60 -25.82
CA ILE A 147 -5.53 4.67 -26.15
C ILE A 147 -4.37 4.83 -25.18
N ARG A 148 -3.92 6.08 -24.95
CA ARG A 148 -2.83 6.34 -23.99
C ARG A 148 -3.17 5.83 -22.60
N MET A 149 -4.40 6.00 -22.15
CA MET A 149 -4.86 5.53 -20.84
C MET A 149 -4.79 4.00 -20.74
N VAL A 150 -5.28 3.29 -21.75
CA VAL A 150 -5.27 1.81 -21.78
C VAL A 150 -3.84 1.30 -21.84
N VAL A 151 -3.00 1.85 -22.73
CA VAL A 151 -1.59 1.44 -22.85
C VAL A 151 -0.84 1.68 -21.55
N THR A 152 -0.99 2.84 -20.91
CA THR A 152 -0.35 3.14 -19.62
C THR A 152 -0.81 2.16 -18.55
N THR A 153 -2.11 1.89 -18.43
CA THR A 153 -2.63 0.92 -17.45
C THR A 153 -2.06 -0.46 -17.69
N LEU A 154 -2.02 -0.92 -18.95
CA LEU A 154 -1.50 -2.24 -19.31
C LEU A 154 -0.01 -2.36 -18.94
N LEU A 155 0.81 -1.37 -19.31
CA LEU A 155 2.25 -1.37 -19.00
C LEU A 155 2.50 -1.38 -17.49
N LEU A 156 1.78 -0.56 -16.72
CA LEU A 156 1.90 -0.53 -15.27
C LEU A 156 1.45 -1.86 -14.63
N THR A 157 0.40 -2.48 -15.17
CA THR A 157 -0.07 -3.79 -14.70
C THR A 157 0.97 -4.87 -14.96
N ILE A 158 1.51 -4.94 -16.17
CA ILE A 158 2.57 -5.90 -16.51
C ILE A 158 3.78 -5.67 -15.60
N TYR A 159 4.20 -4.42 -15.41
CA TYR A 159 5.35 -4.09 -14.57
C TYR A 159 5.18 -4.58 -13.12
N ILE A 160 4.07 -4.24 -12.47
CA ILE A 160 3.89 -4.57 -11.05
C ILE A 160 3.76 -6.08 -10.81
N PHE A 161 3.07 -6.80 -11.70
CA PHE A 161 2.99 -8.27 -11.62
C PHE A 161 4.32 -8.94 -11.96
N ALA A 162 5.05 -8.46 -12.96
CA ALA A 162 6.38 -8.98 -13.29
C ALA A 162 7.34 -8.80 -12.10
N LEU A 163 7.32 -7.62 -11.45
CA LEU A 163 8.11 -7.36 -10.25
C LEU A 163 7.73 -8.31 -9.12
N GLY A 164 6.44 -8.47 -8.83
CA GLY A 164 5.96 -9.35 -7.75
C GLY A 164 6.31 -10.82 -8.00
N PHE A 165 6.12 -11.33 -9.22
CA PHE A 165 6.50 -12.71 -9.58
C PHE A 165 8.01 -12.91 -9.54
N TRP A 166 8.79 -11.95 -10.02
CA TRP A 166 10.25 -11.98 -9.90
C TRP A 166 10.68 -12.12 -8.44
N SER A 167 10.10 -11.31 -7.56
CA SER A 167 10.44 -11.28 -6.13
C SER A 167 10.01 -12.57 -5.38
N ILE A 168 9.02 -13.30 -5.87
CA ILE A 168 8.63 -14.61 -5.32
C ILE A 168 9.65 -15.69 -5.70
N GLN A 169 10.16 -15.66 -6.94
CA GLN A 169 11.06 -16.69 -7.46
C GLN A 169 12.52 -16.44 -7.08
N ASN A 170 12.87 -15.20 -6.79
CA ASN A 170 14.23 -14.76 -6.49
C ASN A 170 14.27 -14.02 -5.15
N LEU A 171 15.48 -13.63 -4.71
CA LEU A 171 15.59 -12.69 -3.59
C LEU A 171 14.99 -11.33 -3.99
N PRO A 172 14.38 -10.61 -3.04
CA PRO A 172 13.85 -9.28 -3.31
C PRO A 172 14.90 -8.36 -3.93
N VAL A 173 14.52 -7.57 -4.93
CA VAL A 173 15.42 -6.60 -5.59
C VAL A 173 16.01 -5.61 -4.59
N ILE A 174 15.23 -5.24 -3.58
CA ILE A 174 15.67 -4.46 -2.42
C ILE A 174 15.27 -5.27 -1.18
N ASP A 175 16.26 -5.74 -0.44
CA ASP A 175 16.02 -6.54 0.76
C ASP A 175 15.89 -5.62 1.99
N PHE A 176 14.65 -5.42 2.44
CA PHE A 176 14.33 -4.64 3.63
C PHE A 176 14.31 -5.48 4.92
N ARG A 177 14.51 -6.81 4.82
CA ARG A 177 14.40 -7.73 5.96
C ARG A 177 15.54 -7.53 6.95
N PRO A 178 15.32 -7.80 8.25
CA PRO A 178 16.37 -7.72 9.28
C PRO A 178 17.58 -8.61 8.97
N PHE A 179 17.33 -9.81 8.41
CA PHE A 179 18.35 -10.81 8.07
C PHE A 179 18.68 -10.82 6.57
N ARG A 180 18.95 -9.65 6.02
CA ARG A 180 19.36 -9.50 4.61
C ARG A 180 20.73 -10.13 4.35
N THR A 181 21.01 -10.47 3.10
CA THR A 181 22.31 -11.01 2.67
C THR A 181 23.45 -10.08 3.09
N GLY A 182 24.46 -10.62 3.79
CA GLY A 182 25.59 -9.86 4.32
C GLY A 182 25.42 -9.35 5.76
N THR A 183 24.30 -9.63 6.43
CA THR A 183 24.12 -9.30 7.84
C THR A 183 24.77 -10.36 8.73
N HIS A 184 25.56 -9.94 9.71
CA HIS A 184 26.06 -10.83 10.77
C HIS A 184 24.90 -11.23 11.69
N ILE A 185 24.38 -12.44 11.51
CA ILE A 185 23.22 -12.95 12.26
C ILE A 185 23.48 -12.93 13.76
N ALA A 186 24.70 -13.32 14.20
CA ALA A 186 25.07 -13.36 15.61
C ALA A 186 24.90 -11.99 16.32
N SER A 187 25.28 -10.88 15.67
CA SER A 187 25.13 -9.53 16.25
C SER A 187 23.69 -9.02 16.35
N GLN A 188 22.77 -9.64 15.62
CA GLN A 188 21.33 -9.27 15.67
C GLN A 188 20.52 -10.20 16.58
N MET A 189 21.12 -11.30 17.03
CA MET A 189 20.52 -12.23 18.00
C MET A 189 20.91 -11.91 19.45
N GLU A 190 21.75 -10.90 19.67
CA GLU A 190 22.06 -10.43 21.02
C GLU A 190 20.80 -9.77 21.62
N ILE A 191 20.31 -10.37 22.70
CA ILE A 191 19.24 -9.79 23.50
C ILE A 191 19.79 -8.49 24.10
N PRO A 192 19.13 -7.33 23.89
CA PRO A 192 19.58 -6.09 24.51
C PRO A 192 19.67 -6.27 26.02
N GLU A 193 20.84 -5.94 26.61
CA GLU A 193 21.04 -5.99 28.05
C GLU A 193 19.96 -5.15 28.73
N GLY A 194 19.02 -5.81 29.42
CA GLY A 194 17.91 -5.16 30.13
C GLY A 194 16.50 -5.52 29.66
N ALA A 195 16.32 -6.56 28.83
CA ALA A 195 15.00 -7.09 28.49
C ALA A 195 14.55 -8.18 29.49
#